data_d4870f28fc7db8993e6045fdf167d901
#
_entry.id   d4870f28fc7db8993e6045fdf167d901
#
_cell.length_a   1.000
_cell.length_b   1.000
_cell.length_c   1.000
_cell.angle_alpha   90.00
_cell.angle_beta   90.00
_cell.angle_gamma   90.00
#
_symmetry.space_group_name_H-M   'P 1'
#
loop_
_entity.id
_entity.type
_entity.pdbx_description
1 polymer ?
#
loop_
_entity_poly.entity_id
_entity_poly.type
_entity_poly.pdbx_seq_one_letter_code
_entity_poly.pdbx_strand_id
1 'polypeptide(L)'
;RNMATYGMLDELRHAQLQLFFPHELLSRDRQYDWAHEAAHTKNWAVLGGRHAMDDIMMCRDAVTGSVMVSFAFETGLTNLQMVGLSTDAANMGDFTFANLITSIQSDEARHAQLGSPVIEIMIKNGRKEEAQLAVDVAFWRMWRLFAISVGISMDYYIPLEQRHMSFKEFMHEWIIRQYDRQVRDLGLETPWYWDILMDD
;
A
#
# COMPACT_ATOMS: atom_id res chain seq x y z
N ARG A 1 -9.04 -16.11 -12.68
CA ARG A 1 -10.38 -15.46 -12.69
C ARG A 1 -10.96 -15.37 -11.28
N ASN A 2 -11.10 -16.47 -10.56
CA ASN A 2 -11.77 -16.46 -9.25
C ASN A 2 -11.10 -15.53 -8.23
N MET A 3 -9.78 -15.54 -8.14
CA MET A 3 -9.06 -14.70 -7.19
C MET A 3 -9.29 -13.20 -7.44
N ALA A 4 -9.25 -12.74 -8.69
CA ALA A 4 -9.56 -11.35 -9.04
C ALA A 4 -11.00 -10.96 -8.70
N THR A 5 -11.96 -11.89 -8.84
CA THR A 5 -13.36 -11.64 -8.44
C THR A 5 -13.49 -11.53 -6.93
N TYR A 6 -12.83 -12.39 -6.18
CA TYR A 6 -12.82 -12.30 -4.71
C TYR A 6 -12.13 -11.02 -4.23
N GLY A 7 -10.97 -10.67 -4.82
CA GLY A 7 -10.31 -9.40 -4.52
C GLY A 7 -11.22 -8.20 -4.75
N MET A 8 -11.96 -8.16 -5.86
CA MET A 8 -12.92 -7.07 -6.10
C MET A 8 -14.01 -7.00 -5.02
N LEU A 9 -14.50 -8.14 -4.53
CA LEU A 9 -15.50 -8.17 -3.45
C LEU A 9 -14.89 -7.74 -2.11
N ASP A 10 -13.65 -8.14 -1.85
CA ASP A 10 -12.91 -7.71 -0.66
C ASP A 10 -12.71 -6.19 -0.68
N GLU A 11 -12.28 -5.60 -1.81
CA GLU A 11 -12.12 -4.15 -1.96
C GLU A 11 -13.43 -3.38 -1.77
N LEU A 12 -14.54 -3.92 -2.26
CA LEU A 12 -15.85 -3.34 -2.01
C LEU A 12 -16.20 -3.38 -0.52
N ARG A 13 -15.88 -4.48 0.17
CA ARG A 13 -16.04 -4.60 1.62
C ARG A 13 -15.14 -3.61 2.38
N HIS A 14 -13.88 -3.45 1.96
CA HIS A 14 -12.95 -2.49 2.56
C HIS A 14 -13.48 -1.06 2.45
N ALA A 15 -13.98 -0.68 1.27
CA ALA A 15 -14.61 0.63 1.07
C ALA A 15 -15.82 0.82 1.98
N GLN A 16 -16.69 -0.18 2.12
CA GLN A 16 -17.84 -0.11 3.00
C GLN A 16 -17.45 0.04 4.49
N LEU A 17 -16.48 -0.73 4.95
CA LEU A 17 -15.97 -0.65 6.32
C LEU A 17 -15.36 0.72 6.63
N GLN A 18 -14.57 1.25 5.71
CA GLN A 18 -13.95 2.56 5.85
C GLN A 18 -14.96 3.71 5.82
N LEU A 19 -16.03 3.58 5.06
CA LEU A 19 -17.12 4.58 5.03
C LEU A 19 -18.03 4.49 6.27
N PHE A 20 -18.23 3.30 6.80
CA PHE A 20 -19.06 3.09 7.97
C PHE A 20 -18.49 3.80 9.20
N PHE A 21 -17.17 3.73 9.41
CA PHE A 21 -16.52 4.32 10.57
C PHE A 21 -16.66 5.86 10.64
N PRO A 22 -16.33 6.64 9.61
CA PRO A 22 -16.58 8.06 9.59
C PRO A 22 -18.05 8.43 9.71
N HIS A 23 -18.94 7.64 9.13
CA HIS A 23 -20.39 7.84 9.22
C HIS A 23 -20.88 7.74 10.66
N GLU A 24 -20.40 6.79 11.44
CA GLU A 24 -20.70 6.66 12.85
C GLU A 24 -20.22 7.87 13.66
N LEU A 25 -19.01 8.35 13.40
CA LEU A 25 -18.47 9.56 14.02
C LEU A 25 -19.30 10.78 13.67
N LEU A 26 -19.60 10.97 12.39
CA LEU A 26 -20.37 12.09 11.88
C LEU A 26 -21.81 12.11 12.42
N SER A 27 -22.42 10.93 12.63
CA SER A 27 -23.75 10.83 13.24
C SER A 27 -23.81 11.35 14.67
N ARG A 28 -22.68 11.37 15.37
CA ARG A 28 -22.53 11.84 16.74
C ARG A 28 -22.10 13.29 16.82
N ASP A 29 -21.19 13.70 15.95
CA ASP A 29 -20.62 15.05 15.96
C ASP A 29 -20.22 15.49 14.54
N ARG A 30 -20.83 16.57 14.06
CA ARG A 30 -20.57 17.13 12.74
C ARG A 30 -19.15 17.68 12.53
N GLN A 31 -18.37 17.90 13.57
CA GLN A 31 -16.96 18.27 13.41
C GLN A 31 -16.15 17.22 12.64
N TYR A 32 -16.63 15.98 12.57
CA TYR A 32 -16.01 14.89 11.80
C TYR A 32 -16.42 14.85 10.32
N ASP A 33 -17.15 15.86 9.83
CA ASP A 33 -17.57 15.94 8.43
C ASP A 33 -16.48 16.57 7.55
N TRP A 34 -15.44 15.82 7.31
CA TRP A 34 -14.34 16.26 6.45
C TRP A 34 -14.18 15.43 5.16
N ALA A 35 -15.07 14.50 4.90
CA ALA A 35 -14.99 13.64 3.72
C ALA A 35 -14.97 14.45 2.41
N HIS A 36 -15.77 15.52 2.32
CA HIS A 36 -15.78 16.42 1.17
C HIS A 36 -14.53 17.33 1.12
N GLU A 37 -13.95 17.68 2.26
CA GLU A 37 -12.73 18.48 2.31
C GLU A 37 -11.53 17.69 1.79
N ALA A 38 -11.45 16.38 2.10
CA ALA A 38 -10.39 15.52 1.58
C ALA A 38 -10.37 15.47 0.04
N ALA A 39 -11.53 15.54 -0.61
CA ALA A 39 -11.63 15.56 -2.07
C ALA A 39 -11.13 16.88 -2.70
N HIS A 40 -11.19 17.98 -1.96
CA HIS A 40 -10.85 19.31 -2.43
C HIS A 40 -9.60 19.91 -1.79
N THR A 41 -8.96 19.19 -0.89
CA THR A 41 -7.76 19.64 -0.23
C THR A 41 -6.60 19.85 -1.19
N LYS A 42 -5.74 20.83 -0.87
CA LYS A 42 -4.44 21.03 -1.51
C LYS A 42 -3.30 20.40 -0.70
N ASN A 43 -3.61 19.62 0.31
CA ASN A 43 -2.61 18.92 1.09
C ASN A 43 -1.82 17.97 0.17
N TRP A 44 -0.51 18.13 0.16
CA TRP A 44 0.39 17.41 -0.74
C TRP A 44 0.33 15.88 -0.56
N ALA A 45 0.11 15.41 0.66
CA ALA A 45 0.00 13.98 0.96
C ALA A 45 -1.26 13.38 0.33
N VAL A 46 -2.42 14.04 0.49
CA VAL A 46 -3.66 13.59 -0.11
C VAL A 46 -3.60 13.66 -1.64
N LEU A 47 -2.98 14.72 -2.19
CA LEU A 47 -2.78 14.82 -3.63
C LEU A 47 -1.85 13.71 -4.16
N GLY A 48 -0.78 13.39 -3.44
CA GLY A 48 0.12 12.29 -3.80
C GLY A 48 -0.60 10.93 -3.81
N GLY A 49 -1.41 10.64 -2.80
CA GLY A 49 -2.23 9.44 -2.74
C GLY A 49 -3.23 9.36 -3.91
N ARG A 50 -3.92 10.46 -4.20
CA ARG A 50 -4.83 10.54 -5.36
C ARG A 50 -4.12 10.27 -6.68
N HIS A 51 -2.98 10.92 -6.92
CA HIS A 51 -2.21 10.69 -8.14
C HIS A 51 -1.75 9.23 -8.29
N ALA A 52 -1.36 8.57 -7.21
CA ALA A 52 -1.01 7.15 -7.24
C ALA A 52 -2.23 6.27 -7.58
N MET A 53 -3.41 6.57 -7.01
CA MET A 53 -4.64 5.87 -7.38
C MET A 53 -5.06 6.13 -8.83
N ASP A 54 -4.94 7.36 -9.31
CA ASP A 54 -5.20 7.70 -10.71
C ASP A 54 -4.27 6.91 -11.65
N ASP A 55 -3.00 6.78 -11.31
CA ASP A 55 -2.03 5.97 -12.08
C ASP A 55 -2.45 4.49 -12.17
N ILE A 56 -2.99 3.92 -11.10
CA ILE A 56 -3.53 2.56 -11.07
C ILE A 56 -4.79 2.46 -11.95
N MET A 57 -5.74 3.35 -11.73
CA MET A 57 -7.03 3.33 -12.42
C MET A 57 -6.91 3.59 -13.92
N MET A 58 -5.87 4.33 -14.33
CA MET A 58 -5.60 4.64 -15.74
C MET A 58 -4.69 3.61 -16.43
N CYS A 59 -4.37 2.50 -15.78
CA CYS A 59 -3.61 1.42 -16.40
C CYS A 59 -4.29 0.91 -17.67
N ARG A 60 -3.50 0.78 -18.75
CA ARG A 60 -4.02 0.35 -20.05
C ARG A 60 -4.34 -1.15 -20.13
N ASP A 61 -3.77 -1.93 -19.22
CA ASP A 61 -3.93 -3.37 -19.21
C ASP A 61 -3.91 -3.93 -17.78
N ALA A 62 -4.55 -5.09 -17.62
CA ALA A 62 -4.70 -5.75 -16.33
C ALA A 62 -3.38 -6.28 -15.75
N VAL A 63 -2.37 -6.54 -16.58
CA VAL A 63 -1.07 -7.05 -16.13
C VAL A 63 -0.33 -5.93 -15.40
N THR A 64 -0.21 -4.77 -16.04
CA THR A 64 0.41 -3.59 -15.42
C THR A 64 -0.32 -3.21 -14.14
N GLY A 65 -1.65 -3.17 -14.15
CA GLY A 65 -2.45 -2.90 -12.95
C GLY A 65 -2.18 -3.89 -11.83
N SER A 66 -2.13 -5.20 -12.13
CA SER A 66 -1.83 -6.24 -11.14
C SER A 66 -0.42 -6.11 -10.55
N VAL A 67 0.57 -5.80 -11.36
CA VAL A 67 1.95 -5.59 -10.88
C VAL A 67 2.02 -4.33 -9.99
N MET A 68 1.35 -3.26 -10.39
CA MET A 68 1.31 -2.03 -9.57
C MET A 68 0.60 -2.22 -8.24
N VAL A 69 -0.57 -2.84 -8.25
CA VAL A 69 -1.39 -3.04 -7.05
C VAL A 69 -0.85 -4.19 -6.21
N SER A 70 -0.95 -5.42 -6.72
CA SER A 70 -0.72 -6.60 -5.88
C SER A 70 0.75 -6.89 -5.63
N PHE A 71 1.66 -6.56 -6.55
CA PHE A 71 3.08 -6.78 -6.31
C PHE A 71 3.76 -5.59 -5.62
N ALA A 72 3.60 -4.37 -6.14
CA ALA A 72 4.32 -3.22 -5.63
C ALA A 72 3.61 -2.52 -4.45
N PHE A 73 2.28 -2.43 -4.47
CA PHE A 73 1.53 -1.70 -3.44
C PHE A 73 1.13 -2.60 -2.26
N GLU A 74 0.34 -3.64 -2.49
CA GLU A 74 -0.24 -4.44 -1.41
C GLU A 74 0.81 -5.29 -0.67
N THR A 75 1.84 -5.78 -1.36
CA THR A 75 2.87 -6.63 -0.75
C THR A 75 3.65 -5.91 0.36
N GLY A 76 3.97 -4.66 0.18
CA GLY A 76 4.80 -3.92 1.14
C GLY A 76 3.98 -2.97 2.01
N LEU A 77 3.31 -2.04 1.37
CA LEU A 77 2.64 -0.96 2.09
C LEU A 77 1.47 -1.44 2.93
N THR A 78 0.58 -2.21 2.32
CA THR A 78 -0.69 -2.53 2.94
C THR A 78 -0.49 -3.37 4.19
N ASN A 79 0.36 -4.40 4.11
CA ASN A 79 0.65 -5.24 5.27
C ASN A 79 1.28 -4.43 6.42
N LEU A 80 2.27 -3.61 6.13
CA LEU A 80 3.01 -2.87 7.16
C LEU A 80 2.20 -1.71 7.71
N GLN A 81 1.54 -0.95 6.86
CA GLN A 81 0.69 0.15 7.28
C GLN A 81 -0.51 -0.36 8.10
N MET A 82 -1.18 -1.43 7.65
CA MET A 82 -2.32 -1.99 8.37
C MET A 82 -1.92 -2.55 9.73
N VAL A 83 -0.78 -3.22 9.85
CA VAL A 83 -0.25 -3.69 11.14
C VAL A 83 0.08 -2.51 12.05
N GLY A 84 0.78 -1.49 11.53
CA GLY A 84 1.11 -0.28 12.28
C GLY A 84 -0.14 0.44 12.80
N LEU A 85 -1.07 0.76 11.92
CA LEU A 85 -2.31 1.46 12.27
C LEU A 85 -3.16 0.69 13.28
N SER A 86 -3.29 -0.63 13.14
CA SER A 86 -4.06 -1.44 14.09
C SER A 86 -3.42 -1.49 15.46
N THR A 87 -2.09 -1.56 15.51
CA THR A 87 -1.33 -1.55 16.76
C THR A 87 -1.44 -0.21 17.48
N ASP A 88 -1.27 0.88 16.76
CA ASP A 88 -1.38 2.22 17.33
C ASP A 88 -2.80 2.50 17.85
N ALA A 89 -3.82 2.13 17.09
CA ALA A 89 -5.20 2.26 17.51
C ALA A 89 -5.48 1.45 18.80
N ALA A 90 -5.00 0.20 18.88
CA ALA A 90 -5.14 -0.63 20.06
C ALA A 90 -4.42 -0.01 21.28
N ASN A 91 -3.21 0.52 21.09
CA ASN A 91 -2.45 1.19 22.15
C ASN A 91 -3.16 2.46 22.67
N MET A 92 -3.89 3.14 21.80
CA MET A 92 -4.70 4.31 22.15
C MET A 92 -6.08 3.94 22.70
N GLY A 93 -6.43 2.65 22.78
CA GLY A 93 -7.71 2.16 23.28
C GLY A 93 -8.83 2.12 22.24
N ASP A 94 -8.57 2.43 20.99
CA ASP A 94 -9.54 2.31 19.88
C ASP A 94 -9.53 0.89 19.29
N PHE A 95 -10.11 -0.03 20.05
CA PHE A 95 -10.21 -1.43 19.63
C PHE A 95 -11.16 -1.65 18.45
N THR A 96 -12.10 -0.73 18.22
CA THR A 96 -13.01 -0.81 17.07
C THR A 96 -12.24 -0.58 15.78
N PHE A 97 -11.47 0.49 15.70
CA PHE A 97 -10.64 0.77 14.54
C PHE A 97 -9.52 -0.29 14.37
N ALA A 98 -8.88 -0.70 15.45
CA ALA A 98 -7.87 -1.76 15.41
C ALA A 98 -8.41 -3.07 14.80
N ASN A 99 -9.59 -3.52 15.23
CA ASN A 99 -10.23 -4.73 14.69
C ASN A 99 -10.66 -4.56 13.23
N LEU A 100 -11.17 -3.38 12.86
CA LEU A 100 -11.53 -3.06 11.49
C LEU A 100 -10.32 -3.19 10.57
N ILE A 101 -9.21 -2.55 10.89
CA ILE A 101 -7.97 -2.59 10.11
C ILE A 101 -7.39 -4.01 10.03
N THR A 102 -7.38 -4.75 11.14
CA THR A 102 -6.91 -6.15 11.15
C THR A 102 -7.78 -7.05 10.25
N SER A 103 -9.08 -6.80 10.21
CA SER A 103 -10.00 -7.51 9.30
C SER A 103 -9.69 -7.24 7.83
N ILE A 104 -9.34 -6.01 7.47
CA ILE A 104 -8.90 -5.64 6.12
C ILE A 104 -7.58 -6.32 5.80
N GLN A 105 -6.60 -6.23 6.68
CA GLN A 105 -5.27 -6.81 6.49
C GLN A 105 -5.29 -8.30 6.12
N SER A 106 -6.21 -9.06 6.67
CA SER A 106 -6.32 -10.49 6.35
C SER A 106 -6.67 -10.76 4.88
N ASP A 107 -7.40 -9.86 4.25
CA ASP A 107 -7.74 -9.93 2.82
C ASP A 107 -6.57 -9.44 1.97
N GLU A 108 -5.93 -8.35 2.36
CA GLU A 108 -4.76 -7.80 1.68
C GLU A 108 -3.60 -8.80 1.59
N ALA A 109 -3.41 -9.62 2.61
CA ALA A 109 -2.43 -10.71 2.57
C ALA A 109 -2.72 -11.75 1.47
N ARG A 110 -3.99 -11.90 1.06
CA ARG A 110 -4.35 -12.73 -0.11
C ARG A 110 -4.12 -12.00 -1.42
N HIS A 111 -4.42 -10.70 -1.48
CA HIS A 111 -4.22 -9.88 -2.67
C HIS A 111 -2.74 -9.77 -3.03
N ALA A 112 -1.87 -9.57 -2.06
CA ALA A 112 -0.43 -9.52 -2.25
C ALA A 112 0.15 -10.78 -2.92
N GLN A 113 -0.52 -11.94 -2.76
CA GLN A 113 -0.10 -13.19 -3.40
C GLN A 113 -0.44 -13.25 -4.91
N LEU A 114 -1.15 -12.29 -5.47
CA LEU A 114 -1.52 -12.27 -6.89
C LEU A 114 -0.41 -11.72 -7.78
N GLY A 115 0.42 -10.84 -7.27
CA GLY A 115 1.43 -10.13 -8.04
C GLY A 115 2.51 -11.05 -8.61
N SER A 116 3.15 -11.85 -7.77
CA SER A 116 4.23 -12.76 -8.18
C SER A 116 3.82 -13.76 -9.26
N PRO A 117 2.67 -14.45 -9.19
CA PRO A 117 2.22 -15.34 -10.25
C PRO A 117 2.02 -14.67 -11.61
N VAL A 118 1.59 -13.41 -11.64
CA VAL A 118 1.46 -12.67 -12.91
C VAL A 118 2.82 -12.46 -13.55
N ILE A 119 3.81 -12.05 -12.76
CA ILE A 119 5.19 -11.87 -13.22
C ILE A 119 5.80 -13.21 -13.66
N GLU A 120 5.60 -14.29 -12.90
CA GLU A 120 6.06 -15.61 -13.27
C GLU A 120 5.49 -16.07 -14.63
N ILE A 121 4.21 -15.82 -14.91
CA ILE A 121 3.58 -16.15 -16.18
C ILE A 121 4.25 -15.36 -17.32
N MET A 122 4.57 -14.08 -17.12
CA MET A 122 5.29 -13.30 -18.12
C MET A 122 6.67 -13.92 -18.41
N ILE A 123 7.43 -14.25 -17.37
CA ILE A 123 8.78 -14.82 -17.49
C ILE A 123 8.71 -16.21 -18.19
N LYS A 124 7.78 -17.07 -17.79
CA LYS A 124 7.57 -18.39 -18.41
C LYS A 124 7.19 -18.33 -19.90
N ASN A 125 6.60 -17.23 -20.33
CA ASN A 125 6.29 -16.96 -21.73
C ASN A 125 7.39 -16.18 -22.48
N GLY A 126 8.61 -16.12 -21.93
CA GLY A 126 9.77 -15.48 -22.57
C GLY A 126 9.74 -13.94 -22.51
N ARG A 127 8.92 -13.35 -21.68
CA ARG A 127 8.75 -11.89 -21.55
C ARG A 127 9.42 -11.36 -20.29
N LYS A 128 10.66 -11.80 -20.04
CA LYS A 128 11.39 -11.40 -18.82
C LYS A 128 11.72 -9.90 -18.81
N GLU A 129 12.09 -9.34 -19.94
CA GLU A 129 12.42 -7.91 -20.05
C GLU A 129 11.20 -7.02 -19.77
N GLU A 130 10.04 -7.40 -20.30
CA GLU A 130 8.80 -6.67 -20.02
C GLU A 130 8.34 -6.86 -18.57
N ALA A 131 8.60 -8.02 -17.97
CA ALA A 131 8.33 -8.25 -16.55
C ALA A 131 9.22 -7.36 -15.67
N GLN A 132 10.52 -7.25 -16.00
CA GLN A 132 11.43 -6.32 -15.32
C GLN A 132 10.95 -4.88 -15.42
N LEU A 133 10.64 -4.43 -16.65
CA LEU A 133 10.14 -3.07 -16.86
C LEU A 133 8.84 -2.81 -16.10
N ALA A 134 7.93 -3.78 -16.06
CA ALA A 134 6.69 -3.65 -15.29
C ALA A 134 6.95 -3.47 -13.80
N VAL A 135 7.90 -4.23 -13.24
CA VAL A 135 8.31 -4.10 -11.83
C VAL A 135 8.97 -2.75 -11.58
N ASP A 136 9.91 -2.33 -12.42
CA ASP A 136 10.59 -1.04 -12.28
C ASP A 136 9.61 0.13 -12.31
N VAL A 137 8.68 0.13 -13.26
CA VAL A 137 7.66 1.19 -13.38
C VAL A 137 6.68 1.15 -12.21
N ALA A 138 6.27 -0.05 -11.77
CA ALA A 138 5.34 -0.21 -10.67
C ALA A 138 5.91 0.37 -9.36
N PHE A 139 7.14 0.03 -9.02
CA PHE A 139 7.80 0.59 -7.84
C PHE A 139 8.01 2.10 -7.96
N TRP A 140 8.46 2.60 -9.10
CA TRP A 140 8.63 4.03 -9.31
C TRP A 140 7.34 4.82 -9.07
N ARG A 141 6.21 4.31 -9.56
CA ARG A 141 4.91 4.96 -9.40
C ARG A 141 4.36 4.84 -7.98
N MET A 142 4.52 3.67 -7.38
CA MET A 142 3.98 3.38 -6.05
C MET A 142 4.86 3.96 -4.92
N TRP A 143 6.14 4.21 -5.16
CA TRP A 143 7.06 4.78 -4.18
C TRP A 143 6.54 6.07 -3.54
N ARG A 144 5.95 6.94 -4.32
CA ARG A 144 5.35 8.18 -3.82
C ARG A 144 4.28 7.92 -2.76
N LEU A 145 3.46 6.91 -2.98
CA LEU A 145 2.44 6.50 -2.02
C LEU A 145 3.09 5.92 -0.76
N PHE A 146 4.14 5.13 -0.91
CA PHE A 146 4.92 4.60 0.22
C PHE A 146 5.50 5.73 1.09
N ALA A 147 6.26 6.61 0.49
CA ALA A 147 6.90 7.71 1.19
C ALA A 147 5.88 8.61 1.92
N ILE A 148 4.76 8.87 1.26
CA ILE A 148 3.70 9.71 1.83
C ILE A 148 2.95 8.97 2.95
N SER A 149 2.43 7.80 2.69
CA SER A 149 1.55 7.11 3.64
C SER A 149 2.30 6.61 4.86
N VAL A 150 3.46 5.99 4.66
CA VAL A 150 4.27 5.45 5.75
C VAL A 150 5.06 6.56 6.45
N GLY A 151 5.63 7.48 5.69
CA GLY A 151 6.34 8.64 6.25
C GLY A 151 5.43 9.49 7.14
N ILE A 152 4.21 9.78 6.69
CA ILE A 152 3.24 10.51 7.53
C ILE A 152 2.89 9.70 8.77
N SER A 153 2.56 8.42 8.63
CA SER A 153 2.16 7.61 9.77
C SER A 153 3.27 7.48 10.80
N MET A 154 4.52 7.30 10.37
CA MET A 154 5.65 7.12 11.29
C MET A 154 6.27 8.44 11.75
N ASP A 155 6.36 9.45 10.88
CA ASP A 155 7.05 10.70 11.22
C ASP A 155 6.14 11.79 11.78
N TYR A 156 4.85 11.74 11.49
CA TYR A 156 3.92 12.78 11.94
C TYR A 156 3.13 12.41 13.19
N TYR A 157 2.75 11.14 13.33
CA TYR A 157 1.84 10.72 14.39
C TYR A 157 2.51 10.02 15.56
N ILE A 158 3.75 9.54 15.39
CA ILE A 158 4.49 8.91 16.49
C ILE A 158 5.48 9.92 17.07
N PRO A 159 5.34 10.32 18.34
CA PRO A 159 6.32 11.17 19.02
C PRO A 159 7.74 10.60 18.91
N LEU A 160 8.73 11.45 18.71
CA LEU A 160 10.14 11.04 18.51
C LEU A 160 10.65 10.13 19.62
N GLU A 161 10.27 10.40 20.86
CA GLU A 161 10.65 9.63 22.05
C GLU A 161 10.01 8.24 22.12
N GLN A 162 8.99 7.97 21.30
CA GLN A 162 8.32 6.68 21.20
C GLN A 162 8.76 5.86 20.00
N ARG A 163 9.61 6.42 19.15
CA ARG A 163 10.11 5.73 17.97
C ARG A 163 11.21 4.74 18.36
N HIS A 164 11.02 3.49 18.01
CA HIS A 164 12.02 2.44 18.24
C HIS A 164 13.10 2.39 17.16
N MET A 165 12.83 2.98 15.98
CA MET A 165 13.76 3.07 14.87
C MET A 165 13.41 4.27 13.98
N SER A 166 14.35 4.72 13.17
CA SER A 166 14.08 5.75 12.15
C SER A 166 13.20 5.20 11.04
N PHE A 167 12.53 6.09 10.31
CA PHE A 167 11.75 5.72 9.13
C PHE A 167 12.61 4.99 8.08
N LYS A 168 13.82 5.45 7.85
CA LYS A 168 14.79 4.83 6.92
C LYS A 168 15.13 3.41 7.33
N GLU A 169 15.43 3.16 8.60
CA GLU A 169 15.69 1.80 9.12
C GLU A 169 14.47 0.90 8.97
N PHE A 170 13.27 1.41 9.28
CA PHE A 170 12.03 0.68 9.11
C PHE A 170 11.79 0.29 7.65
N MET A 171 11.95 1.22 6.72
CA MET A 171 11.81 0.95 5.29
C MET A 171 12.79 -0.11 4.82
N HIS A 172 14.05 -0.04 5.26
CA HIS A 172 15.06 -1.02 4.90
C HIS A 172 14.72 -2.41 5.44
N GLU A 173 14.40 -2.49 6.71
CA GLU A 173 14.24 -3.79 7.37
C GLU A 173 12.96 -4.51 6.96
N TRP A 174 11.87 -3.79 6.82
CA TRP A 174 10.55 -4.39 6.63
C TRP A 174 10.06 -4.36 5.19
N ILE A 175 10.47 -3.39 4.40
CA ILE A 175 9.96 -3.22 3.04
C ILE A 175 10.99 -3.66 2.01
N ILE A 176 12.15 -3.02 1.98
CA ILE A 176 13.13 -3.23 0.90
C ILE A 176 13.69 -4.63 0.90
N ARG A 177 14.05 -5.18 2.05
CA ARG A 177 14.52 -6.57 2.14
C ARG A 177 13.48 -7.58 1.68
N GLN A 178 12.20 -7.33 1.93
CA GLN A 178 11.14 -8.21 1.46
C GLN A 178 11.03 -8.18 -0.05
N TYR A 179 10.98 -7.00 -0.65
CA TYR A 179 10.91 -6.86 -2.09
C TYR A 179 12.16 -7.36 -2.79
N ASP A 180 13.35 -7.06 -2.29
CA ASP A 180 14.61 -7.55 -2.84
C ASP A 180 14.61 -9.08 -2.92
N ARG A 181 14.15 -9.75 -1.88
CA ARG A 181 13.98 -11.21 -1.88
C ARG A 181 12.98 -11.66 -2.96
N GLN A 182 11.79 -11.07 -2.99
CA GLN A 182 10.75 -11.46 -3.95
C GLN A 182 11.18 -11.24 -5.40
N VAL A 183 11.82 -10.11 -5.70
CA VAL A 183 12.33 -9.80 -7.04
C VAL A 183 13.40 -10.81 -7.46
N ARG A 184 14.34 -11.14 -6.55
CA ARG A 184 15.39 -12.14 -6.81
C ARG A 184 14.84 -13.55 -6.96
N ASP A 185 13.86 -13.94 -6.16
CA ASP A 185 13.21 -15.25 -6.25
C ASP A 185 12.51 -15.45 -7.60
N LEU A 186 12.04 -14.36 -8.20
CA LEU A 186 11.50 -14.32 -9.57
C LEU A 186 12.60 -14.32 -10.65
N GLY A 187 13.87 -14.23 -10.27
CA GLY A 187 15.00 -14.12 -11.18
C GLY A 187 15.09 -12.76 -11.89
N LEU A 188 14.49 -11.74 -11.30
CA LEU A 188 14.57 -10.35 -11.74
C LEU A 188 15.66 -9.60 -10.96
N GLU A 189 15.98 -8.41 -11.42
CA GLU A 189 16.90 -7.51 -10.74
C GLU A 189 16.12 -6.47 -9.93
N THR A 190 16.70 -6.01 -8.82
CA THR A 190 16.16 -4.88 -8.08
C THR A 190 16.12 -3.63 -8.96
N PRO A 191 15.09 -2.78 -8.84
CA PRO A 191 15.03 -1.55 -9.62
C PRO A 191 16.30 -0.72 -9.48
N TRP A 192 16.90 -0.34 -10.58
CA TRP A 192 18.21 0.34 -10.65
C TRP A 192 18.29 1.66 -9.85
N TYR A 193 17.15 2.28 -9.59
CA TYR A 193 17.04 3.55 -8.89
C TYR A 193 16.89 3.39 -7.36
N TRP A 194 16.80 2.16 -6.84
CA TRP A 194 16.55 1.96 -5.40
C TRP A 194 17.66 2.53 -4.53
N ASP A 195 18.92 2.31 -4.89
CA ASP A 195 20.05 2.86 -4.16
C ASP A 195 19.96 4.39 -4.05
N ILE A 196 19.53 5.05 -5.14
CA ILE A 196 19.34 6.50 -5.18
C ILE A 196 18.24 6.96 -4.23
N LEU A 197 17.12 6.22 -4.17
CA LEU A 197 15.98 6.55 -3.30
C LEU A 197 16.25 6.25 -1.81
N MET A 198 17.26 5.44 -1.53
CA MET A 198 17.59 5.03 -0.17
C MET A 198 18.72 5.84 0.46
N ASP A 199 19.46 6.60 -0.32
CA ASP A 199 20.58 7.42 0.16
C ASP A 199 20.16 8.79 0.73
N ASP A 200 18.96 9.27 0.43
CA ASP A 200 18.35 10.50 0.95
C ASP A 200 17.50 10.22 2.21
#